data_8a99c7c1ed68a8bae2b16268ac0bb348
#
_entry.id   8a99c7c1ed68a8bae2b16268ac0bb348
#
_cell.length_a   1.000
_cell.length_b   1.000
_cell.length_c   1.000
_cell.angle_alpha   90.00
_cell.angle_beta   90.00
_cell.angle_gamma   90.00
#
_symmetry.space_group_name_H-M   'P 1'
#
loop_
_entity.id
_entity.type
_entity.pdbx_description
1 polymer ?
#
loop_
_entity_poly.entity_id
_entity_poly.type
_entity_poly.pdbx_seq_one_letter_code
_entity_poly.pdbx_strand_id
1 'polypeptide(L)'
;RRQEQYHFHNRGYRSFDDFLAALRHNRRRTIKKERAALREAGITVRTHRGLQGHVPGGASTVAADLRDLDAGPFSLEDLWQVQALYEGTSRRYTGDPPYLSRAHFQRCAEQLGDRVELVLARDRAGALLAGAFNLRGDTRLYGRHWGEATHIPGLHFEVCLYHGIERCIRLGMASFEPGHGGEQKLLRGFAPVYTYSAHGMLDLRLQRAVSKYLALEAPLIEEALREAQVRCPLKELPDPAEP
;
A
#
# COMPACT_ATOMS: atom_id res chain seq x y z
N ARG A 1 -4.40 -20.18 -9.54
CA ARG A 1 -3.45 -19.36 -10.25
C ARG A 1 -2.44 -18.78 -9.28
N ARG A 2 -1.15 -18.82 -9.63
CA ARG A 2 -0.09 -18.05 -8.96
C ARG A 2 0.16 -16.75 -9.72
N GLN A 3 0.51 -15.69 -8.99
CA GLN A 3 0.96 -14.42 -9.57
C GLN A 3 2.10 -13.86 -8.73
N GLU A 4 2.93 -13.01 -9.33
CA GLU A 4 3.94 -12.24 -8.64
C GLU A 4 3.33 -10.97 -8.06
N GLN A 5 3.69 -10.66 -6.82
CA GLN A 5 3.46 -9.36 -6.18
C GLN A 5 4.68 -8.95 -5.36
N TYR A 6 4.62 -7.75 -4.77
CA TYR A 6 5.72 -7.16 -3.99
C TYR A 6 5.20 -6.77 -2.61
N HIS A 7 5.68 -7.44 -1.55
CA HIS A 7 5.28 -7.17 -0.18
C HIS A 7 6.45 -6.71 0.67
N PHE A 8 6.18 -5.80 1.60
CA PHE A 8 7.10 -5.51 2.69
C PHE A 8 6.88 -6.53 3.80
N HIS A 9 7.96 -7.13 4.28
CA HIS A 9 7.98 -8.03 5.44
C HIS A 9 8.75 -7.35 6.57
N ASN A 10 8.12 -7.22 7.73
CA ASN A 10 8.76 -6.70 8.93
C ASN A 10 9.62 -7.81 9.58
N ARG A 11 10.90 -7.76 9.34
CA ARG A 11 11.89 -8.73 9.83
C ARG A 11 12.45 -8.33 11.19
N GLY A 12 11.60 -7.79 12.07
CA GLY A 12 12.00 -7.31 13.39
C GLY A 12 12.69 -5.93 13.35
N TYR A 13 12.45 -5.14 12.30
CA TYR A 13 12.92 -3.75 12.24
C TYR A 13 12.29 -2.96 13.38
N ARG A 14 13.12 -2.19 14.10
CA ARG A 14 12.72 -1.33 15.21
C ARG A 14 12.46 0.11 14.77
N SER A 15 12.99 0.48 13.60
CA SER A 15 12.84 1.81 13.01
C SER A 15 12.88 1.75 11.48
N PHE A 16 12.43 2.83 10.85
CA PHE A 16 12.58 2.98 9.40
C PHE A 16 14.06 3.01 8.96
N ASP A 17 14.96 3.53 9.81
CA ASP A 17 16.39 3.49 9.53
C ASP A 17 16.99 2.07 9.59
N ASP A 18 16.47 1.20 10.47
CA ASP A 18 16.84 -0.23 10.47
C ASP A 18 16.42 -0.91 9.15
N PHE A 19 15.21 -0.63 8.67
CA PHE A 19 14.79 -1.09 7.35
C PHE A 19 15.70 -0.55 6.23
N LEU A 20 16.03 0.74 6.26
CA LEU A 20 16.95 1.34 5.28
C LEU A 20 18.34 0.70 5.33
N ALA A 21 18.82 0.28 6.51
CA ALA A 21 20.10 -0.42 6.66
C ALA A 21 20.10 -1.80 5.99
N ALA A 22 18.95 -2.45 5.85
CA ALA A 22 18.80 -3.72 5.12
C ALA A 22 18.88 -3.55 3.59
N LEU A 23 18.80 -2.32 3.06
CA LEU A 23 18.87 -2.03 1.64
C LEU A 23 20.32 -1.79 1.18
N ARG A 24 20.57 -2.06 -0.11
CA ARG A 24 21.82 -1.64 -0.79
C ARG A 24 21.97 -0.12 -0.76
N HIS A 25 23.21 0.37 -0.62
CA HIS A 25 23.55 1.78 -0.37
C HIS A 25 22.84 2.78 -1.31
N ASN A 26 22.84 2.51 -2.62
CA ASN A 26 22.24 3.44 -3.60
C ASN A 26 20.73 3.64 -3.38
N ARG A 27 20.00 2.58 -3.05
CA ARG A 27 18.56 2.66 -2.82
C ARG A 27 18.22 3.36 -1.52
N ARG A 28 18.95 3.08 -0.45
CA ARG A 28 18.86 3.82 0.82
C ARG A 28 19.04 5.32 0.61
N ARG A 29 20.07 5.72 -0.16
CA ARG A 29 20.32 7.14 -0.46
C ARG A 29 19.16 7.76 -1.25
N THR A 30 18.62 7.06 -2.26
CA THR A 30 17.47 7.53 -3.05
C THR A 30 16.27 7.77 -2.17
N ILE A 31 15.88 6.80 -1.32
CA ILE A 31 14.73 6.91 -0.42
C ILE A 31 14.90 8.09 0.55
N LYS A 32 16.09 8.24 1.16
CA LYS A 32 16.36 9.37 2.06
C LYS A 32 16.22 10.71 1.35
N LYS A 33 16.68 10.82 0.10
CA LYS A 33 16.58 12.05 -0.71
C LYS A 33 15.11 12.36 -1.07
N GLU A 34 14.34 11.36 -1.51
CA GLU A 34 12.91 11.52 -1.82
C GLU A 34 12.13 12.03 -0.61
N ARG A 35 12.30 11.41 0.56
CA ARG A 35 11.64 11.83 1.80
C ARG A 35 12.10 13.21 2.29
N ALA A 36 13.39 13.54 2.17
CA ALA A 36 13.93 14.85 2.55
C ALA A 36 13.32 15.98 1.70
N ALA A 37 13.26 15.79 0.39
CA ALA A 37 12.69 16.80 -0.54
C ALA A 37 11.23 17.15 -0.20
N LEU A 38 10.40 16.17 0.15
CA LEU A 38 9.01 16.40 0.54
C LEU A 38 8.92 17.17 1.87
N ARG A 39 9.77 16.84 2.86
CA ARG A 39 9.81 17.58 4.14
C ARG A 39 10.28 19.02 3.95
N GLU A 40 11.30 19.27 3.12
CA GLU A 40 11.79 20.60 2.77
C GLU A 40 10.73 21.43 2.06
N ALA A 41 9.92 20.80 1.19
CA ALA A 41 8.74 21.41 0.58
C ALA A 41 7.61 21.72 1.58
N GLY A 42 7.73 21.25 2.83
CA GLY A 42 6.74 21.45 3.89
C GLY A 42 5.51 20.54 3.77
N ILE A 43 5.66 19.42 3.05
CA ILE A 43 4.58 18.43 2.92
C ILE A 43 4.60 17.53 4.16
N THR A 44 3.43 17.41 4.79
CA THR A 44 3.18 16.51 5.92
C THR A 44 2.33 15.33 5.47
N VAL A 45 2.67 14.13 5.93
CA VAL A 45 1.92 12.90 5.64
C VAL A 45 1.49 12.28 6.96
N ARG A 46 0.19 12.07 7.13
CA ARG A 46 -0.38 11.49 8.35
C ARG A 46 -1.44 10.44 8.05
N THR A 47 -1.57 9.47 8.93
CA THR A 47 -2.67 8.49 8.90
C THR A 47 -3.82 8.99 9.75
N HIS A 48 -5.02 8.89 9.21
CA HIS A 48 -6.28 9.08 9.92
C HIS A 48 -7.01 7.74 9.94
N ARG A 49 -7.57 7.34 11.10
CA ARG A 49 -8.07 6.00 11.30
C ARG A 49 -9.49 5.99 11.84
N GLY A 50 -10.38 5.31 11.12
CA GLY A 50 -11.80 5.24 11.44
C GLY A 50 -12.56 6.53 11.15
N LEU A 51 -13.84 6.39 10.85
CA LEU A 51 -14.72 7.52 10.54
C LEU A 51 -15.12 8.24 11.83
N GLN A 52 -14.99 9.57 11.86
CA GLN A 52 -15.38 10.39 13.00
C GLN A 52 -16.86 10.20 13.36
N GLY A 53 -17.13 10.01 14.65
CA GLY A 53 -18.50 9.77 15.14
C GLY A 53 -19.04 8.37 14.91
N HIS A 54 -18.28 7.49 14.24
CA HIS A 54 -18.66 6.11 14.04
C HIS A 54 -17.77 5.19 14.90
N VAL A 55 -18.37 4.52 15.86
CA VAL A 55 -17.70 3.53 16.74
C VAL A 55 -18.23 2.15 16.37
N PRO A 56 -17.54 1.38 15.51
CA PRO A 56 -17.84 -0.04 15.40
C PRO A 56 -17.45 -0.73 16.71
N GLY A 57 -18.22 -1.72 17.14
CA GLY A 57 -18.00 -2.41 18.41
C GLY A 57 -16.62 -3.03 18.54
N GLY A 58 -15.74 -2.34 19.24
CA GLY A 58 -14.39 -2.75 19.55
C GLY A 58 -13.44 -1.55 19.58
N ALA A 59 -13.21 -0.97 20.76
CA ALA A 59 -12.21 0.07 20.93
C ALA A 59 -10.80 -0.50 20.72
N SER A 60 -10.17 -0.19 19.59
CA SER A 60 -8.74 -0.44 19.42
C SER A 60 -7.97 0.69 20.09
N THR A 61 -7.27 0.39 21.16
CA THR A 61 -6.36 1.32 21.84
C THR A 61 -5.12 1.54 20.95
N VAL A 62 -4.96 2.78 20.46
CA VAL A 62 -3.71 3.18 19.77
C VAL A 62 -2.61 3.30 20.82
N ALA A 63 -1.50 2.61 20.62
CA ALA A 63 -0.31 2.79 21.42
C ALA A 63 0.14 4.28 21.37
N ALA A 64 0.58 4.81 22.52
CA ALA A 64 1.00 6.21 22.65
C ALA A 64 2.14 6.64 21.71
N ASP A 65 2.84 5.67 21.15
CA ASP A 65 4.06 5.82 20.33
C ASP A 65 3.78 6.17 18.84
N LEU A 66 2.51 6.31 18.44
CA LEU A 66 2.13 6.59 17.04
C LEU A 66 1.66 8.02 16.80
N ARG A 67 1.71 8.90 17.81
CA ARG A 67 1.10 10.24 17.75
C ARG A 67 1.63 11.15 16.65
N ASP A 68 2.84 10.92 16.18
CA ASP A 68 3.45 11.65 15.08
C ASP A 68 3.06 11.12 13.68
N LEU A 69 2.60 9.88 13.60
CA LEU A 69 2.08 9.28 12.36
C LEU A 69 0.55 9.24 12.31
N ASP A 70 -0.12 9.21 13.46
CA ASP A 70 -1.58 9.07 13.59
C ASP A 70 -2.19 10.42 14.01
N ALA A 71 -3.14 10.93 13.22
CA ALA A 71 -3.80 12.20 13.45
C ALA A 71 -5.26 12.04 13.97
N GLY A 72 -5.62 10.82 14.44
CA GLY A 72 -6.97 10.53 14.91
C GLY A 72 -7.93 10.10 13.79
N PRO A 73 -9.25 10.21 14.01
CA PRO A 73 -10.24 9.80 13.03
C PRO A 73 -10.29 10.75 11.83
N PHE A 74 -10.74 10.23 10.69
CA PHE A 74 -11.01 11.04 9.49
C PHE A 74 -12.49 11.48 9.43
N SER A 75 -12.73 12.61 8.80
CA SER A 75 -14.07 13.09 8.50
C SER A 75 -14.64 12.48 7.21
N LEU A 76 -15.96 12.58 7.02
CA LEU A 76 -16.57 12.24 5.71
C LEU A 76 -15.99 13.11 4.58
N GLU A 77 -15.66 14.36 4.86
CA GLU A 77 -15.04 15.25 3.89
C GLU A 77 -13.67 14.73 3.45
N ASP A 78 -12.81 14.29 4.40
CA ASP A 78 -11.52 13.67 4.06
C ASP A 78 -11.72 12.44 3.16
N LEU A 79 -12.72 11.59 3.47
CA LEU A 79 -13.02 10.42 2.67
C LEU A 79 -13.44 10.77 1.24
N TRP A 80 -14.28 11.82 1.09
CA TRP A 80 -14.73 12.30 -0.23
C TRP A 80 -13.60 12.94 -1.02
N GLN A 81 -12.71 13.66 -0.38
CA GLN A 81 -11.53 14.22 -1.02
C GLN A 81 -10.60 13.12 -1.54
N VAL A 82 -10.32 12.10 -0.73
CA VAL A 82 -9.51 10.93 -1.15
C VAL A 82 -10.17 10.19 -2.31
N GLN A 83 -11.49 9.98 -2.25
CA GLN A 83 -12.23 9.33 -3.32
C GLN A 83 -12.20 10.13 -4.63
N ALA A 84 -12.34 11.47 -4.55
CA ALA A 84 -12.24 12.34 -5.73
C ALA A 84 -10.82 12.32 -6.35
N LEU A 85 -9.77 12.30 -5.51
CA LEU A 85 -8.39 12.14 -5.97
C LEU A 85 -8.18 10.79 -6.66
N TYR A 86 -8.72 9.70 -6.09
CA TYR A 86 -8.72 8.38 -6.70
C TYR A 86 -9.40 8.37 -8.07
N GLU A 87 -10.57 9.00 -8.20
CA GLU A 87 -11.27 9.11 -9.50
C GLU A 87 -10.42 9.86 -10.53
N GLY A 88 -9.88 11.02 -10.16
CA GLY A 88 -9.04 11.82 -11.05
C GLY A 88 -7.78 11.07 -11.51
N THR A 89 -7.16 10.34 -10.60
CA THR A 89 -5.98 9.51 -10.89
C THR A 89 -6.33 8.32 -11.78
N SER A 90 -7.42 7.61 -11.47
CA SER A 90 -7.89 6.49 -12.29
C SER A 90 -8.16 6.92 -13.73
N ARG A 91 -8.93 7.98 -13.94
CA ARG A 91 -9.22 8.53 -15.27
C ARG A 91 -7.95 8.89 -16.07
N ARG A 92 -6.95 9.46 -15.40
CA ARG A 92 -5.66 9.79 -16.05
C ARG A 92 -4.90 8.57 -16.56
N TYR A 93 -4.93 7.46 -15.80
CA TYR A 93 -4.15 6.27 -16.13
C TYR A 93 -4.88 5.25 -16.99
N THR A 94 -6.20 5.10 -16.83
CA THR A 94 -6.98 4.08 -17.54
C THR A 94 -7.85 4.65 -18.67
N GLY A 95 -8.12 5.97 -18.64
CA GLY A 95 -9.08 6.61 -19.54
C GLY A 95 -10.55 6.36 -19.14
N ASP A 96 -10.83 5.39 -18.30
CA ASP A 96 -12.17 4.99 -17.89
C ASP A 96 -12.55 5.59 -16.53
N PRO A 97 -13.85 5.80 -16.26
CA PRO A 97 -14.31 6.15 -14.93
C PRO A 97 -14.00 5.01 -13.95
N PRO A 98 -13.67 5.33 -12.68
CA PRO A 98 -13.39 4.33 -11.68
C PRO A 98 -14.62 3.45 -11.44
N TYR A 99 -14.40 2.18 -11.22
CA TYR A 99 -15.46 1.20 -10.94
C TYR A 99 -15.99 1.25 -9.50
N LEU A 100 -15.30 1.95 -8.58
CA LEU A 100 -15.72 2.10 -7.19
C LEU A 100 -16.43 3.43 -6.96
N SER A 101 -17.66 3.36 -6.47
CA SER A 101 -18.49 4.52 -6.16
C SER A 101 -18.18 5.09 -4.76
N ARG A 102 -18.63 6.32 -4.50
CA ARG A 102 -18.63 6.91 -3.14
C ARG A 102 -19.26 6.01 -2.09
N ALA A 103 -20.38 5.34 -2.44
CA ALA A 103 -21.06 4.43 -1.55
C ALA A 103 -20.21 3.24 -1.13
N HIS A 104 -19.29 2.77 -1.99
CA HIS A 104 -18.34 1.72 -1.63
C HIS A 104 -17.39 2.19 -0.52
N PHE A 105 -16.76 3.35 -0.69
CA PHE A 105 -15.82 3.91 0.29
C PHE A 105 -16.52 4.18 1.64
N GLN A 106 -17.72 4.75 1.59
CA GLN A 106 -18.52 5.01 2.80
C GLN A 106 -18.86 3.71 3.52
N ARG A 107 -19.37 2.70 2.83
CA ARG A 107 -19.71 1.40 3.43
C ARG A 107 -18.48 0.72 4.04
N CYS A 108 -17.33 0.80 3.38
CA CYS A 108 -16.09 0.30 3.97
C CYS A 108 -15.77 1.02 5.28
N ALA A 109 -15.85 2.35 5.30
CA ALA A 109 -15.57 3.14 6.51
C ALA A 109 -16.55 2.83 7.64
N GLU A 110 -17.84 2.67 7.34
CA GLU A 110 -18.89 2.36 8.31
C GLU A 110 -18.78 0.92 8.84
N GLN A 111 -18.55 -0.06 7.98
CA GLN A 111 -18.55 -1.49 8.36
C GLN A 111 -17.23 -1.97 8.95
N LEU A 112 -16.10 -1.45 8.48
CA LEU A 112 -14.78 -1.87 8.92
C LEU A 112 -14.20 -0.95 10.01
N GLY A 113 -14.80 0.23 10.22
CA GLY A 113 -14.47 1.15 11.29
C GLY A 113 -13.00 1.54 11.30
N ASP A 114 -12.34 1.32 12.44
CA ASP A 114 -10.94 1.66 12.66
C ASP A 114 -9.94 0.81 11.86
N ARG A 115 -10.42 -0.20 11.13
CA ARG A 115 -9.64 -0.94 10.14
C ARG A 115 -9.46 -0.19 8.82
N VAL A 116 -10.22 0.90 8.59
CA VAL A 116 -10.00 1.81 7.46
C VAL A 116 -9.03 2.91 7.88
N GLU A 117 -8.00 3.10 7.08
CA GLU A 117 -6.99 4.12 7.28
C GLU A 117 -6.88 5.00 6.04
N LEU A 118 -6.97 6.32 6.22
CA LEU A 118 -6.64 7.30 5.19
C LEU A 118 -5.25 7.86 5.45
N VAL A 119 -4.37 7.78 4.47
CA VAL A 119 -3.07 8.47 4.51
C VAL A 119 -3.22 9.77 3.73
N LEU A 120 -3.12 10.91 4.41
CA LEU A 120 -3.34 12.23 3.84
C LEU A 120 -2.02 12.99 3.79
N ALA A 121 -1.68 13.48 2.59
CA ALA A 121 -0.55 14.38 2.36
C ALA A 121 -1.05 15.80 2.17
N ARG A 122 -0.62 16.73 3.03
CA ARG A 122 -1.02 18.15 3.00
C ARG A 122 0.19 19.05 2.92
N ASP A 123 0.00 20.21 2.25
CA ASP A 123 1.00 21.29 2.23
C ASP A 123 0.96 22.13 3.52
N ARG A 124 1.79 23.18 3.57
CA ARG A 124 1.86 24.11 4.71
C ARG A 124 0.56 24.92 4.93
N ALA A 125 -0.24 25.11 3.89
CA ALA A 125 -1.53 25.77 3.97
C ALA A 125 -2.67 24.81 4.39
N GLY A 126 -2.38 23.51 4.53
CA GLY A 126 -3.35 22.48 4.86
C GLY A 126 -4.11 21.89 3.66
N ALA A 127 -3.79 22.33 2.43
CA ALA A 127 -4.42 21.78 1.23
C ALA A 127 -4.03 20.33 1.00
N LEU A 128 -5.01 19.47 0.64
CA LEU A 128 -4.78 18.07 0.36
C LEU A 128 -4.12 17.91 -1.02
N LEU A 129 -2.91 17.37 -1.03
CA LEU A 129 -2.10 17.12 -2.23
C LEU A 129 -2.29 15.70 -2.76
N ALA A 130 -2.38 14.73 -1.87
CA ALA A 130 -2.58 13.33 -2.20
C ALA A 130 -3.20 12.58 -1.03
N GLY A 131 -3.84 11.45 -1.34
CA GLY A 131 -4.40 10.58 -0.33
C GLY A 131 -4.40 9.12 -0.75
N ALA A 132 -4.26 8.22 0.24
CA ALA A 132 -4.42 6.79 0.04
C ALA A 132 -5.49 6.24 0.99
N PHE A 133 -6.20 5.23 0.50
CA PHE A 133 -7.17 4.44 1.25
C PHE A 133 -6.55 3.06 1.50
N ASN A 134 -6.33 2.74 2.75
CA ASN A 134 -5.74 1.49 3.20
C ASN A 134 -6.72 0.70 4.08
N LEU A 135 -6.53 -0.60 4.13
CA LEU A 135 -7.22 -1.48 5.07
C LEU A 135 -6.20 -2.10 6.02
N ARG A 136 -6.52 -2.13 7.31
CA ARG A 136 -5.66 -2.71 8.33
C ARG A 136 -6.27 -4.01 8.87
N GLY A 137 -5.53 -5.12 8.70
CA GLY A 137 -5.78 -6.37 9.41
C GLY A 137 -5.13 -6.38 10.79
N ASP A 138 -5.11 -7.53 11.44
CA ASP A 138 -4.49 -7.67 12.77
C ASP A 138 -2.96 -7.66 12.67
N THR A 139 -2.40 -8.26 11.62
CA THR A 139 -0.95 -8.39 11.40
C THR A 139 -0.48 -7.80 10.08
N ARG A 140 -1.38 -7.32 9.22
CA ARG A 140 -1.06 -6.88 7.86
C ARG A 140 -1.74 -5.55 7.51
N LEU A 141 -1.02 -4.71 6.79
CA LEU A 141 -1.55 -3.50 6.17
C LEU A 141 -1.77 -3.76 4.67
N TYR A 142 -2.86 -3.24 4.14
CA TYR A 142 -3.24 -3.40 2.73
C TYR A 142 -3.45 -2.02 2.09
N GLY A 143 -2.58 -1.61 1.19
CA GLY A 143 -2.80 -0.46 0.32
C GLY A 143 -3.80 -0.82 -0.77
N ARG A 144 -4.81 0.03 -0.99
CA ARG A 144 -5.87 -0.29 -1.97
C ARG A 144 -6.04 0.78 -3.03
N HIS A 145 -6.30 2.00 -2.64
CA HIS A 145 -6.58 3.07 -3.58
C HIS A 145 -5.77 4.31 -3.21
N TRP A 146 -5.37 5.07 -4.22
CA TRP A 146 -4.69 6.34 -4.01
C TRP A 146 -5.03 7.34 -5.10
N GLY A 147 -4.78 8.61 -4.83
CA GLY A 147 -4.85 9.66 -5.82
C GLY A 147 -4.05 10.89 -5.41
N GLU A 148 -3.72 11.71 -6.41
CA GLU A 148 -3.02 12.98 -6.24
C GLU A 148 -3.73 14.10 -7.00
N ALA A 149 -3.73 15.30 -6.41
CA ALA A 149 -4.28 16.50 -7.05
C ALA A 149 -3.38 16.97 -8.19
N THR A 150 -2.07 16.96 -7.96
CA THR A 150 -1.04 17.29 -8.92
C THR A 150 0.17 16.39 -8.72
N HIS A 151 0.92 16.15 -9.79
CA HIS A 151 2.10 15.31 -9.69
C HIS A 151 3.24 16.03 -8.96
N ILE A 152 3.67 15.46 -7.84
CA ILE A 152 4.83 15.89 -7.08
C ILE A 152 5.82 14.73 -7.01
N PRO A 153 7.08 14.90 -7.48
CA PRO A 153 8.07 13.83 -7.46
C PRO A 153 8.27 13.24 -6.06
N GLY A 154 8.16 11.91 -5.96
CA GLY A 154 8.32 11.20 -4.69
C GLY A 154 7.08 11.10 -3.81
N LEU A 155 6.04 11.93 -4.04
CA LEU A 155 4.84 11.96 -3.19
C LEU A 155 4.07 10.63 -3.20
N HIS A 156 3.90 10.03 -4.37
CA HIS A 156 3.30 8.68 -4.47
C HIS A 156 4.05 7.66 -3.60
N PHE A 157 5.37 7.67 -3.65
CA PHE A 157 6.16 6.72 -2.88
C PHE A 157 6.08 6.96 -1.36
N GLU A 158 6.05 8.23 -0.95
CA GLU A 158 5.85 8.55 0.47
C GLU A 158 4.48 8.07 0.96
N VAL A 159 3.40 8.45 0.27
CA VAL A 159 2.03 8.17 0.69
C VAL A 159 1.68 6.68 0.60
N CYS A 160 2.09 6.01 -0.49
CA CYS A 160 1.68 4.63 -0.77
C CYS A 160 2.67 3.57 -0.32
N LEU A 161 3.94 3.93 -0.04
CA LEU A 161 4.97 2.95 0.27
C LEU A 161 5.70 3.25 1.59
N TYR A 162 6.44 4.37 1.69
CA TYR A 162 7.33 4.63 2.83
C TYR A 162 6.58 4.83 4.14
N HIS A 163 5.51 5.60 4.12
CA HIS A 163 4.65 5.82 5.27
C HIS A 163 4.03 4.52 5.78
N GLY A 164 3.57 3.65 4.86
CA GLY A 164 3.03 2.33 5.19
C GLY A 164 4.07 1.39 5.81
N ILE A 165 5.31 1.37 5.29
CA ILE A 165 6.43 0.61 5.88
C ILE A 165 6.71 1.11 7.31
N GLU A 166 6.88 2.41 7.49
CA GLU A 166 7.15 3.01 8.80
C GLU A 166 6.04 2.71 9.79
N ARG A 167 4.78 2.79 9.34
CA ARG A 167 3.62 2.43 10.15
C ARG A 167 3.62 0.96 10.56
N CYS A 168 3.89 0.03 9.63
CA CYS A 168 3.99 -1.39 9.95
C CYS A 168 5.08 -1.68 10.99
N ILE A 169 6.24 -1.05 10.86
CA ILE A 169 7.34 -1.19 11.84
C ILE A 169 6.89 -0.73 13.21
N ARG A 170 6.31 0.46 13.33
CA ARG A 170 5.88 1.03 14.61
C ARG A 170 4.71 0.28 15.27
N LEU A 171 3.83 -0.31 14.46
CA LEU A 171 2.72 -1.14 14.95
C LEU A 171 3.13 -2.59 15.22
N GLY A 172 4.35 -3.01 14.91
CA GLY A 172 4.80 -4.40 14.99
C GLY A 172 4.03 -5.32 14.03
N MET A 173 3.49 -4.78 12.93
CA MET A 173 2.78 -5.58 11.94
C MET A 173 3.75 -6.42 11.12
N ALA A 174 3.33 -7.63 10.74
CA ALA A 174 4.19 -8.58 10.02
C ALA A 174 4.48 -8.15 8.58
N SER A 175 3.49 -7.59 7.87
CA SER A 175 3.66 -7.26 6.46
C SER A 175 2.79 -6.10 5.99
N PHE A 176 3.24 -5.49 4.87
CA PHE A 176 2.48 -4.52 4.11
C PHE A 176 2.38 -4.93 2.64
N GLU A 177 1.15 -5.06 2.17
CA GLU A 177 0.76 -5.35 0.81
C GLU A 177 0.26 -4.06 0.14
N PRO A 178 1.09 -3.39 -0.68
CA PRO A 178 0.76 -2.06 -1.20
C PRO A 178 -0.09 -2.07 -2.48
N GLY A 179 -0.81 -3.17 -2.75
CA GLY A 179 -1.62 -3.37 -3.94
C GLY A 179 -0.86 -3.99 -5.12
N HIS A 180 -1.57 -4.20 -6.24
CA HIS A 180 -1.06 -4.89 -7.42
C HIS A 180 -0.04 -4.06 -8.22
N GLY A 181 0.89 -4.76 -8.90
CA GLY A 181 1.82 -4.23 -9.89
C GLY A 181 2.96 -3.38 -9.33
N GLY A 182 3.79 -2.93 -10.25
CA GLY A 182 4.78 -1.90 -10.01
C GLY A 182 6.17 -2.37 -9.58
N GLU A 183 7.06 -2.51 -10.56
CA GLU A 183 8.50 -2.70 -10.36
C GLU A 183 9.12 -1.66 -9.41
N GLN A 184 8.50 -0.46 -9.32
CA GLN A 184 8.94 0.59 -8.42
C GLN A 184 8.88 0.19 -6.94
N LYS A 185 8.02 -0.77 -6.56
CA LYS A 185 7.96 -1.35 -5.22
C LYS A 185 9.19 -2.18 -4.92
N LEU A 186 9.59 -3.04 -5.88
CA LEU A 186 10.82 -3.83 -5.79
C LEU A 186 12.02 -2.94 -5.48
N LEU A 187 12.19 -1.85 -6.23
CA LEU A 187 13.29 -0.91 -6.05
C LEU A 187 13.29 -0.18 -4.69
N ARG A 188 12.20 -0.27 -3.94
CA ARG A 188 12.02 0.33 -2.61
C ARG A 188 11.96 -0.68 -1.47
N GLY A 189 12.43 -1.91 -1.75
CA GLY A 189 12.61 -2.94 -0.72
C GLY A 189 11.36 -3.75 -0.40
N PHE A 190 10.37 -3.76 -1.30
CA PHE A 190 9.31 -4.76 -1.25
C PHE A 190 9.81 -6.03 -1.92
N ALA A 191 9.78 -7.13 -1.20
CA ALA A 191 10.23 -8.42 -1.70
C ALA A 191 9.23 -9.03 -2.68
N PRO A 192 9.68 -9.68 -3.76
CA PRO A 192 8.80 -10.42 -4.65
C PRO A 192 8.27 -11.67 -3.95
N VAL A 193 6.97 -11.88 -4.01
CA VAL A 193 6.26 -13.00 -3.38
C VAL A 193 5.23 -13.60 -4.34
N TYR A 194 4.86 -14.85 -4.09
CA TYR A 194 3.70 -15.44 -4.73
C TYR A 194 2.40 -15.00 -4.06
N THR A 195 1.41 -14.69 -4.87
CA THR A 195 0.02 -14.62 -4.47
C THR A 195 -0.79 -15.70 -5.18
N TYR A 196 -1.84 -16.16 -4.52
CA TYR A 196 -2.65 -17.29 -4.97
C TYR A 196 -4.10 -16.89 -5.13
N SER A 197 -4.73 -17.35 -6.22
CA SER A 197 -6.16 -17.20 -6.43
C SER A 197 -6.77 -18.50 -6.96
N ALA A 198 -8.00 -18.79 -6.52
CA ALA A 198 -8.78 -19.93 -6.99
C ALA A 198 -9.91 -19.46 -7.90
N HIS A 199 -10.09 -20.12 -9.04
CA HIS A 199 -11.10 -19.79 -10.03
C HIS A 199 -11.85 -21.05 -10.44
N GLY A 200 -13.18 -20.99 -10.43
CA GLY A 200 -14.05 -22.04 -10.94
C GLY A 200 -14.89 -21.51 -12.09
N MET A 201 -14.97 -22.24 -13.19
CA MET A 201 -15.77 -21.91 -14.37
C MET A 201 -16.92 -22.88 -14.49
N LEU A 202 -18.15 -22.39 -14.69
CA LEU A 202 -19.33 -23.24 -14.92
C LEU A 202 -19.27 -23.94 -16.29
N ASP A 203 -18.74 -23.27 -17.31
CA ASP A 203 -18.49 -23.89 -18.62
C ASP A 203 -17.23 -24.75 -18.58
N LEU A 204 -17.37 -26.06 -18.75
CA LEU A 204 -16.27 -27.02 -18.72
C LEU A 204 -15.26 -26.84 -19.86
N ARG A 205 -15.65 -26.25 -20.99
CA ARG A 205 -14.72 -25.93 -22.09
C ARG A 205 -13.84 -24.76 -21.70
N LEU A 206 -14.45 -23.72 -21.11
CA LEU A 206 -13.70 -22.58 -20.56
C LEU A 206 -12.78 -23.02 -19.43
N GLN A 207 -13.25 -23.87 -18.50
CA GLN A 207 -12.43 -24.43 -17.43
C GLN A 207 -11.19 -25.16 -17.97
N ARG A 208 -11.34 -25.99 -19.02
CA ARG A 208 -10.22 -26.69 -19.66
C ARG A 208 -9.24 -25.73 -20.34
N ALA A 209 -9.76 -24.72 -21.05
CA ALA A 209 -8.94 -23.70 -21.70
C ALA A 209 -8.10 -22.91 -20.69
N VAL A 210 -8.74 -22.44 -19.60
CA VAL A 210 -8.06 -21.73 -18.51
C VAL A 210 -7.02 -22.63 -17.84
N SER A 211 -7.34 -23.89 -17.55
CA SER A 211 -6.39 -24.83 -16.95
C SER A 211 -5.15 -25.05 -17.81
N LYS A 212 -5.32 -25.18 -19.14
CA LYS A 212 -4.19 -25.26 -20.07
C LYS A 212 -3.33 -23.99 -20.08
N TYR A 213 -3.99 -22.83 -20.11
CA TYR A 213 -3.29 -21.54 -20.06
C TYR A 213 -2.47 -21.40 -18.77
N LEU A 214 -3.04 -21.74 -17.62
CA LEU A 214 -2.35 -21.65 -16.33
C LEU A 214 -1.13 -22.58 -16.24
N ALA A 215 -1.19 -23.75 -16.88
CA ALA A 215 -0.03 -24.65 -16.96
C ALA A 215 1.14 -24.05 -17.76
N LEU A 216 0.83 -23.26 -18.81
CA LEU A 216 1.84 -22.53 -19.58
C LEU A 216 2.33 -21.26 -18.88
N GLU A 217 1.45 -20.58 -18.12
CA GLU A 217 1.78 -19.36 -17.38
C GLU A 217 2.69 -19.65 -16.18
N ALA A 218 2.51 -20.78 -15.49
CA ALA A 218 3.19 -21.07 -14.23
C ALA A 218 4.74 -20.96 -14.31
N PRO A 219 5.43 -21.54 -15.30
CA PRO A 219 6.89 -21.41 -15.41
C PRO A 219 7.34 -19.98 -15.72
N LEU A 220 6.53 -19.17 -16.42
CA LEU A 220 6.84 -17.77 -16.70
C LEU A 220 6.77 -16.91 -15.42
N ILE A 221 5.79 -17.18 -14.55
CA ILE A 221 5.71 -16.51 -13.25
C ILE A 221 6.87 -16.90 -12.34
N GLU A 222 7.32 -18.17 -12.38
CA GLU A 222 8.49 -18.61 -11.62
C GLU A 222 9.78 -17.94 -12.09
N GLU A 223 9.95 -17.75 -13.40
CA GLU A 223 11.09 -17.04 -13.97
C GLU A 223 11.04 -15.55 -13.58
N ALA A 224 9.90 -14.88 -13.78
CA ALA A 224 9.71 -13.47 -13.41
C ALA A 224 10.03 -13.23 -11.94
N LEU A 225 9.59 -14.13 -11.03
CA LEU A 225 9.89 -14.02 -9.62
C LEU A 225 11.39 -14.16 -9.33
N ARG A 226 12.08 -15.12 -9.97
CA ARG A 226 13.54 -15.30 -9.84
C ARG A 226 14.29 -14.05 -10.32
N GLU A 227 13.93 -13.50 -11.47
CA GLU A 227 14.52 -12.25 -11.98
C GLU A 227 14.29 -11.08 -11.01
N ALA A 228 13.08 -10.97 -10.46
CA ALA A 228 12.77 -9.94 -9.47
C ALA A 228 13.59 -10.11 -8.18
N GLN A 229 13.80 -11.35 -7.71
CA GLN A 229 14.66 -11.63 -6.55
C GLN A 229 16.11 -11.16 -6.77
N VAL A 230 16.69 -11.41 -7.93
CA VAL A 230 18.06 -10.98 -8.28
C VAL A 230 18.17 -9.44 -8.26
N ARG A 231 17.11 -8.75 -8.70
CA ARG A 231 17.07 -7.27 -8.81
C ARG A 231 16.68 -6.60 -7.49
N CYS A 232 16.15 -7.34 -6.53
CA CYS A 232 15.71 -6.78 -5.25
C CYS A 232 16.88 -6.15 -4.50
N PRO A 233 16.72 -4.91 -3.98
CA PRO A 233 17.78 -4.21 -3.28
C PRO A 233 17.96 -4.65 -1.82
N LEU A 234 17.14 -5.53 -1.30
CA LEU A 234 17.33 -6.13 0.01
C LEU A 234 18.58 -7.00 0.01
N LYS A 235 19.36 -6.93 1.09
CA LYS A 235 20.57 -7.74 1.27
C LYS A 235 20.23 -9.21 1.50
N GLU A 236 19.09 -9.45 2.15
CA GLU A 236 18.53 -10.76 2.41
C GLU A 236 17.05 -10.75 2.01
N LEU A 237 16.58 -11.76 1.35
CA LEU A 237 15.19 -11.89 0.94
C LEU A 237 14.41 -12.77 1.92
N PRO A 238 13.12 -12.48 2.15
CA PRO A 238 12.22 -13.43 2.79
C PRO A 238 11.94 -14.61 1.86
N ASP A 239 11.40 -15.69 2.42
CA ASP A 239 10.89 -16.80 1.61
C ASP A 239 9.73 -16.30 0.73
N PRO A 240 9.76 -16.49 -0.59
CA PRO A 240 8.68 -16.04 -1.46
C PRO A 240 7.35 -16.77 -1.22
N ALA A 241 7.36 -17.91 -0.52
CA ALA A 241 6.17 -18.64 -0.12
C ALA A 241 5.56 -18.16 1.20
N GLU A 242 6.28 -17.33 1.99
CA GLU A 242 5.71 -16.69 3.17
C GLU A 242 4.73 -15.59 2.73
N PRO A 243 3.45 -15.76 3.05
CA PRO A 243 2.41 -14.81 2.64
C PRO A 243 2.43 -13.53 3.47
#